data_1a02bef244c4f29d1e26a33f136fce6a
#
_entry.id   1a02bef244c4f29d1e26a33f136fce6a
#
_cell.length_a   1.000
_cell.length_b   1.000
_cell.length_c   1.000
_cell.angle_alpha   90.00
_cell.angle_beta   90.00
_cell.angle_gamma   90.00
#
_symmetry.space_group_name_H-M   'P 1'
#
loop_
_entity.id
_entity.type
_entity.pdbx_description
1 polymer ?
#
loop_
_entity_poly.entity_id
_entity_poly.type
_entity_poly.pdbx_seq_one_letter_code
_entity_poly.pdbx_strand_id
1 'polypeptide(L)'
;MQAIYLYSTPGCHLCELASEIISPLLSHYALRLEEIDIAESDELIERYGVRIPVLKSPHHIEELGWPFDSAQASSFLARVSV
;
A
#
# COMPACT_ATOMS: atom_id res chain seq x y z
N MET A 1 -12.50 6.67 9.66
CA MET A 1 -11.92 6.05 8.44
C MET A 1 -10.88 5.03 8.80
N GLN A 2 -10.90 3.91 8.10
CA GLN A 2 -9.84 2.92 8.26
C GLN A 2 -8.61 3.35 7.49
N ALA A 3 -7.44 2.97 8.00
CA ALA A 3 -6.17 3.23 7.34
C ALA A 3 -5.78 2.06 6.45
N ILE A 4 -5.12 2.36 5.33
CA ILE A 4 -4.45 1.38 4.50
C ILE A 4 -2.98 1.82 4.41
N TYR A 5 -2.07 0.88 4.58
CA TYR A 5 -0.64 1.18 4.55
C TYR A 5 -0.06 0.94 3.16
N LEU A 6 0.80 1.87 2.75
CA LEU A 6 1.64 1.68 1.57
C LEU A 6 3.10 1.73 2.03
N TYR A 7 3.76 0.59 2.01
CA TYR A 7 5.18 0.53 2.35
C TYR A 7 5.99 1.06 1.17
N SER A 8 6.82 2.04 1.45
CA SER A 8 7.60 2.75 0.43
C SER A 8 8.90 3.28 1.00
N THR A 9 9.64 4.03 0.19
CA THR A 9 10.83 4.74 0.64
C THR A 9 10.96 6.02 -0.19
N PRO A 10 11.60 7.09 0.34
CA PRO A 10 11.83 8.30 -0.44
C PRO A 10 12.60 8.01 -1.73
N GLY A 11 12.19 8.64 -2.81
CA GLY A 11 12.82 8.45 -4.12
C GLY A 11 12.37 7.21 -4.88
N CYS A 12 11.39 6.49 -4.37
CA CYS A 12 10.86 5.32 -5.05
C CYS A 12 9.84 5.72 -6.11
N HIS A 13 10.24 5.68 -7.37
CA HIS A 13 9.36 6.05 -8.48
C HIS A 13 8.15 5.11 -8.59
N LEU A 14 8.35 3.81 -8.39
CA LEU A 14 7.26 2.84 -8.45
C LEU A 14 6.24 3.08 -7.33
N CYS A 15 6.69 3.55 -6.18
CA CYS A 15 5.80 3.89 -5.07
C CYS A 15 4.93 5.10 -5.41
N GLU A 16 5.46 6.04 -6.16
CA GLU A 16 4.69 7.17 -6.65
C GLU A 16 3.59 6.72 -7.61
N LEU A 17 3.92 5.80 -8.52
CA LEU A 17 2.94 5.23 -9.43
C LEU A 17 1.85 4.47 -8.68
N ALA A 18 2.23 3.72 -7.66
CA ALA A 18 1.27 3.00 -6.83
C ALA A 18 0.31 3.96 -6.13
N SER A 19 0.84 5.04 -5.58
CA SER A 19 0.04 6.07 -4.92
C SER A 19 -0.96 6.69 -5.87
N GLU A 20 -0.57 6.96 -7.11
CA GLU A 20 -1.47 7.51 -8.13
C GLU A 20 -2.60 6.56 -8.47
N ILE A 21 -2.33 5.26 -8.52
CA ILE A 21 -3.35 4.24 -8.76
C ILE A 21 -4.34 4.16 -7.61
N ILE A 22 -3.85 4.22 -6.37
CA ILE A 22 -4.64 4.03 -5.17
C ILE A 22 -5.48 5.25 -4.82
N SER A 23 -4.94 6.46 -5.01
CA SER A 23 -5.59 7.69 -4.55
C SER A 23 -7.06 7.84 -4.97
N PRO A 24 -7.43 7.61 -6.24
CA PRO A 24 -8.84 7.74 -6.60
C PRO A 24 -9.74 6.67 -5.99
N LEU A 25 -9.17 5.59 -5.49
CA LEU A 25 -9.95 4.50 -4.88
C LEU A 25 -10.24 4.72 -3.39
N LEU A 26 -9.46 5.57 -2.75
CA LEU A 26 -9.56 5.75 -1.30
C LEU A 26 -10.92 6.25 -0.85
N SER A 27 -11.47 7.26 -1.53
CA SER A 27 -12.77 7.79 -1.17
C SER A 27 -13.89 6.79 -1.43
N HIS A 28 -13.74 5.97 -2.46
CA HIS A 28 -14.73 4.95 -2.80
C HIS A 28 -14.89 3.91 -1.68
N TYR A 29 -13.79 3.58 -1.00
CA TYR A 29 -13.79 2.58 0.07
C TYR A 29 -13.73 3.18 1.47
N ALA A 30 -13.84 4.50 1.58
CA ALA A 30 -13.75 5.23 2.87
C ALA A 30 -12.44 4.90 3.62
N LEU A 31 -11.32 4.94 2.89
CA LEU A 31 -10.00 4.64 3.44
C LEU A 31 -9.11 5.88 3.37
N ARG A 32 -8.14 5.94 4.29
CA ARG A 32 -7.07 6.93 4.20
C ARG A 32 -5.74 6.19 4.00
N LEU A 33 -4.87 6.76 3.20
CA LEU A 33 -3.57 6.18 2.92
C LEU A 33 -2.54 6.67 3.93
N GLU A 34 -1.82 5.72 4.51
CA GLU A 34 -0.65 6.03 5.33
C GLU A 34 0.57 5.44 4.63
N GLU A 35 1.47 6.29 4.18
CA GLU A 35 2.73 5.84 3.62
C GLU A 35 3.70 5.58 4.74
N ILE A 36 4.28 4.38 4.75
CA ILE A 36 5.22 3.97 5.78
C ILE A 36 6.58 3.83 5.13
N ASP A 37 7.53 4.65 5.58
CA ASP A 37 8.90 4.60 5.08
C ASP A 37 9.61 3.42 5.73
N ILE A 38 9.93 2.41 4.92
CA ILE A 38 10.59 1.21 5.43
C ILE A 38 12.02 1.48 5.92
N ALA A 39 12.63 2.58 5.47
CA ALA A 39 13.98 2.93 5.88
C ALA A 39 14.09 3.28 7.37
N GLU A 40 12.95 3.54 8.02
CA GLU A 40 12.92 3.86 9.45
C GLU A 40 13.00 2.63 10.35
N SER A 41 12.95 1.42 9.77
CA SER A 41 12.95 0.19 10.54
C SER A 41 13.72 -0.90 9.81
N ASP A 42 14.74 -1.46 10.48
CA ASP A 42 15.52 -2.56 9.91
C ASP A 42 14.64 -3.77 9.60
N GLU A 43 13.65 -4.03 10.44
CA GLU A 43 12.70 -5.12 10.23
C GLU A 43 11.89 -4.92 8.95
N LEU A 44 11.44 -3.69 8.69
CA LEU A 44 10.68 -3.39 7.48
C LEU A 44 11.56 -3.47 6.23
N ILE A 45 12.80 -3.02 6.31
CA ILE A 45 13.76 -3.13 5.21
C ILE A 45 13.97 -4.61 4.87
N GLU A 46 14.17 -5.43 5.88
CA GLU A 46 14.38 -6.86 5.68
C GLU A 46 13.16 -7.53 5.04
N ARG A 47 11.97 -7.16 5.49
CA ARG A 47 10.72 -7.76 5.01
C ARG A 47 10.30 -7.27 3.64
N TYR A 48 10.44 -5.97 3.37
CA TYR A 48 9.87 -5.35 2.18
C TYR A 48 10.88 -4.68 1.25
N GLY A 49 12.15 -4.65 1.61
CA GLY A 49 13.16 -3.85 0.92
C GLY A 49 13.23 -3.99 -0.59
N VAL A 50 13.01 -5.20 -1.10
CA VAL A 50 13.01 -5.46 -2.56
C VAL A 50 11.60 -5.64 -3.12
N ARG A 51 10.58 -5.48 -2.29
CA ARG A 51 9.18 -5.72 -2.66
C ARG A 51 8.35 -4.48 -2.79
N ILE A 52 8.83 -3.33 -2.30
CA ILE A 52 8.04 -2.09 -2.34
C ILE A 52 7.76 -1.65 -3.77
N PRO A 53 6.60 -1.04 -4.03
CA PRO A 53 5.54 -0.71 -3.06
C PRO A 53 4.66 -1.91 -2.70
N VAL A 54 4.22 -1.97 -1.44
CA VAL A 54 3.34 -3.03 -0.93
C VAL A 54 2.18 -2.40 -0.18
N LEU A 55 0.96 -2.81 -0.55
CA LEU A 55 -0.25 -2.41 0.18
C LEU A 55 -0.56 -3.43 1.26
N LYS A 56 -0.95 -2.94 2.44
CA LYS A 56 -1.37 -3.81 3.53
C LYS A 56 -2.36 -3.09 4.43
N SER A 57 -3.41 -3.80 4.85
CA SER A 57 -4.30 -3.30 5.89
C SER A 57 -3.71 -3.64 7.26
N PRO A 58 -3.82 -2.73 8.25
CA PRO A 58 -3.34 -3.03 9.61
C PRO A 58 -4.09 -4.17 10.30
N HIS A 59 -5.27 -4.51 9.79
CA HIS A 59 -6.12 -5.53 10.42
C HIS A 59 -6.16 -6.86 9.67
N HIS A 60 -5.37 -6.99 8.61
CA HIS A 60 -5.35 -8.19 7.77
C HIS A 60 -3.91 -8.60 7.50
N ILE A 61 -3.71 -9.89 7.29
CA ILE A 61 -2.37 -10.41 6.97
C ILE A 61 -2.09 -10.37 5.46
N GLU A 62 -3.13 -10.18 4.65
CA GLU A 62 -2.97 -10.13 3.21
C GLU A 62 -2.23 -8.88 2.78
N GLU A 63 -1.40 -9.04 1.75
CA GLU A 63 -0.62 -7.96 1.16
C GLU A 63 -0.81 -7.96 -0.34
N LEU A 64 -0.72 -6.80 -0.96
CA LEU A 64 -0.69 -6.68 -2.41
C LEU A 64 0.61 -6.01 -2.82
N GLY A 65 1.48 -6.80 -3.45
CA GLY A 65 2.80 -6.32 -3.90
C GLY A 65 2.78 -5.83 -5.33
N TRP A 66 3.72 -4.94 -5.64
CA TRP A 66 3.91 -4.41 -6.98
C TRP A 66 4.48 -5.49 -7.92
N PRO A 67 4.07 -5.51 -9.19
CA PRO A 67 3.15 -4.57 -9.83
C PRO A 67 1.68 -4.91 -9.61
N PHE A 68 0.85 -3.88 -9.55
CA PHE A 68 -0.59 -4.06 -9.56
C PHE A 68 -1.23 -2.93 -10.38
N ASP A 69 -2.40 -3.19 -10.93
CA ASP A 69 -3.17 -2.18 -11.64
C ASP A 69 -4.35 -1.71 -10.79
N SER A 70 -5.13 -0.78 -11.34
CA SER A 70 -6.28 -0.22 -10.64
C SER A 70 -7.32 -1.29 -10.26
N ALA A 71 -7.55 -2.25 -11.15
CA ALA A 71 -8.51 -3.32 -10.89
C ALA A 71 -8.06 -4.23 -9.73
N GLN A 72 -6.78 -4.58 -9.71
CA GLN A 72 -6.21 -5.40 -8.65
C GLN A 72 -6.23 -4.65 -7.31
N ALA A 73 -5.86 -3.36 -7.33
CA ALA A 73 -5.88 -2.53 -6.14
C ALA A 73 -7.30 -2.39 -5.61
N SER A 74 -8.28 -2.14 -6.49
CA SER A 74 -9.68 -2.01 -6.09
C SER A 74 -10.20 -3.29 -5.44
N SER A 75 -9.89 -4.44 -6.04
CA SER A 75 -10.29 -5.74 -5.50
C SER A 75 -9.70 -5.99 -4.13
N PHE A 76 -8.42 -5.65 -3.94
CA PHE A 76 -7.75 -5.79 -2.65
C PHE A 76 -8.40 -4.87 -1.60
N LEU A 77 -8.62 -3.60 -1.94
CA LEU A 77 -9.21 -2.63 -1.01
C LEU A 77 -10.63 -3.05 -0.63
N ALA A 78 -11.39 -3.61 -1.56
CA ALA A 78 -12.74 -4.10 -1.27
C ALA A 78 -12.72 -5.20 -0.23
N ARG A 79 -11.73 -6.10 -0.29
CA ARG A 79 -11.61 -7.20 0.66
C ARG A 79 -11.23 -6.72 2.06
N VAL A 80 -10.37 -5.71 2.15
CA VAL A 80 -9.82 -5.28 3.44
C VAL A 80 -10.58 -4.11 4.08
N SER A 81 -11.54 -3.54 3.37
CA SER A 81 -12.30 -2.39 3.88
C SER A 81 -13.55 -2.79 4.67
N VAL A 82 -13.82 -4.05 4.77
CA VAL A 82 -15.01 -4.57 5.49
C VAL A 82 -14.67 -4.97 6.92
#